data_1e27639fdf9029c4e5ddecacc2c75a4d
#
_entry.id   1e27639fdf9029c4e5ddecacc2c75a4d
#
_cell.length_a   1.000
_cell.length_b   1.000
_cell.length_c   1.000
_cell.angle_alpha   90.00
_cell.angle_beta   90.00
_cell.angle_gamma   90.00
#
_symmetry.space_group_name_H-M   'P 1'
#
loop_
_entity.id
_entity.type
_entity.pdbx_description
1 polymer ?
#
loop_
_entity_poly.entity_id
_entity_poly.type
_entity_poly.pdbx_seq_one_letter_code
_entity_poly.pdbx_strand_id
1 'polypeptide(L)'
;VGVGIVETLRVITHYGDKILLNSPVYPNFWTWANETHLEIVDVPLTRADEEINGSLWHLDWAGIEAAYKSGIKVHLICNPHNPLGRVYTREELERLVELAYANNVIIISDEIHSPLTYSEQKFTPFLTLGEKAREVAITVTAASKGWNIAGLKCAIIVTENAQMHQR
;
A
#
# COMPACT_ATOMS: atom_id res chain seq x y z
N VAL A 1 -0.09 -0.78 -13.36
CA VAL A 1 -0.31 -1.01 -11.92
C VAL A 1 -1.77 -1.30 -11.64
N GLY A 2 -2.74 -0.46 -12.05
CA GLY A 2 -4.15 -0.65 -11.70
C GLY A 2 -4.70 -2.05 -12.00
N VAL A 3 -4.51 -2.56 -13.22
CA VAL A 3 -4.91 -3.94 -13.56
C VAL A 3 -4.23 -4.96 -12.64
N GLY A 4 -2.92 -4.78 -12.36
CA GLY A 4 -2.19 -5.67 -11.46
C GLY A 4 -2.78 -5.67 -10.03
N ILE A 5 -3.16 -4.51 -9.49
CA ILE A 5 -3.82 -4.43 -8.18
C ILE A 5 -5.19 -5.13 -8.22
N VAL A 6 -6.03 -4.85 -9.21
CA VAL A 6 -7.36 -5.46 -9.34
C VAL A 6 -7.25 -6.99 -9.44
N GLU A 7 -6.36 -7.52 -10.29
CA GLU A 7 -6.17 -8.97 -10.39
C GLU A 7 -5.60 -9.57 -9.11
N THR A 8 -4.68 -8.89 -8.44
CA THR A 8 -4.19 -9.32 -7.13
C THR A 8 -5.33 -9.39 -6.11
N LEU A 9 -6.18 -8.36 -6.03
CA LEU A 9 -7.33 -8.35 -5.13
C LEU A 9 -8.29 -9.52 -5.42
N ARG A 10 -8.61 -9.79 -6.69
CA ARG A 10 -9.46 -10.91 -7.10
C ARG A 10 -8.94 -12.27 -6.66
N VAL A 11 -7.61 -12.41 -6.59
CA VAL A 11 -6.95 -13.68 -6.22
C VAL A 11 -6.89 -13.89 -4.70
N ILE A 12 -6.66 -12.81 -3.93
CA ILE A 12 -6.39 -12.92 -2.49
C ILE A 12 -7.58 -12.60 -1.59
N THR A 13 -8.68 -12.10 -2.16
CA THR A 13 -9.89 -11.71 -1.40
C THR A 13 -11.15 -12.41 -1.90
N HIS A 14 -12.22 -12.31 -1.10
CA HIS A 14 -13.56 -12.76 -1.46
C HIS A 14 -14.53 -11.59 -1.41
N TYR A 15 -15.71 -11.77 -2.02
CA TYR A 15 -16.80 -10.80 -1.97
C TYR A 15 -17.12 -10.38 -0.53
N GLY A 16 -17.11 -9.09 -0.25
CA GLY A 16 -17.41 -8.52 1.06
C GLY A 16 -16.25 -8.52 2.04
N ASP A 17 -15.07 -9.01 1.67
CA ASP A 17 -13.86 -8.80 2.48
C ASP A 17 -13.56 -7.31 2.63
N LYS A 18 -12.95 -6.93 3.75
CA LYS A 18 -12.64 -5.53 4.05
C LYS A 18 -11.26 -5.13 3.54
N ILE A 19 -11.22 -3.98 2.87
CA ILE A 19 -9.98 -3.32 2.44
C ILE A 19 -9.80 -1.98 3.16
N LEU A 20 -8.60 -1.74 3.70
CA LEU A 20 -8.24 -0.46 4.29
C LEU A 20 -7.56 0.44 3.26
N LEU A 21 -8.00 1.69 3.21
CA LEU A 21 -7.39 2.78 2.46
C LEU A 21 -7.04 3.94 3.41
N ASN A 22 -6.06 4.77 3.04
CA ASN A 22 -5.68 5.97 3.81
C ASN A 22 -5.92 7.22 2.97
N SER A 23 -7.09 7.84 3.09
CA SER A 23 -7.37 9.11 2.39
C SER A 23 -6.59 10.29 2.99
N PRO A 24 -6.31 11.35 2.17
CA PRO A 24 -6.52 11.43 0.74
C PRO A 24 -5.55 10.53 -0.02
N VAL A 25 -6.05 9.69 -0.91
CA VAL A 25 -5.25 8.77 -1.73
C VAL A 25 -5.74 8.78 -3.17
N TYR A 26 -4.98 8.22 -4.08
CA TYR A 26 -5.31 8.14 -5.51
C TYR A 26 -6.74 7.60 -5.72
N PRO A 27 -7.63 8.35 -6.43
CA PRO A 27 -9.06 8.03 -6.49
C PRO A 27 -9.39 6.63 -7.02
N ASN A 28 -8.53 6.08 -7.89
CA ASN A 28 -8.77 4.74 -8.43
C ASN A 28 -8.63 3.62 -7.38
N PHE A 29 -8.05 3.87 -6.22
CA PHE A 29 -8.04 2.89 -5.12
C PHE A 29 -9.48 2.54 -4.70
N TRP A 30 -10.35 3.56 -4.63
CA TRP A 30 -11.79 3.39 -4.38
C TRP A 30 -12.48 2.62 -5.51
N THR A 31 -12.15 2.98 -6.76
CA THR A 31 -12.70 2.31 -7.94
C THR A 31 -12.33 0.84 -7.96
N TRP A 32 -11.05 0.50 -7.71
CA TRP A 32 -10.57 -0.88 -7.71
C TRP A 32 -11.17 -1.73 -6.59
N ALA A 33 -11.31 -1.16 -5.38
CA ALA A 33 -11.98 -1.81 -4.28
C ALA A 33 -13.46 -2.10 -4.59
N ASN A 34 -14.18 -1.14 -5.18
CA ASN A 34 -15.57 -1.31 -5.61
C ASN A 34 -15.70 -2.35 -6.73
N GLU A 35 -14.80 -2.34 -7.73
CA GLU A 35 -14.79 -3.31 -8.84
C GLU A 35 -14.57 -4.74 -8.35
N THR A 36 -13.84 -4.91 -7.26
CA THR A 36 -13.58 -6.20 -6.62
C THR A 36 -14.58 -6.55 -5.51
N HIS A 37 -15.63 -5.73 -5.34
CA HIS A 37 -16.71 -5.92 -4.36
C HIS A 37 -16.24 -5.99 -2.91
N LEU A 38 -15.22 -5.22 -2.55
CA LEU A 38 -14.70 -5.14 -1.21
C LEU A 38 -15.40 -4.05 -0.40
N GLU A 39 -15.55 -4.28 0.90
CA GLU A 39 -16.00 -3.27 1.86
C GLU A 39 -14.84 -2.33 2.20
N ILE A 40 -15.00 -1.05 1.86
CA ILE A 40 -13.93 -0.07 2.06
C ILE A 40 -14.01 0.48 3.50
N VAL A 41 -12.91 0.35 4.22
CA VAL A 41 -12.67 0.99 5.51
C VAL A 41 -11.62 2.09 5.28
N ASP A 42 -12.05 3.34 5.37
CA ASP A 42 -11.13 4.48 5.26
C ASP A 42 -10.61 4.88 6.63
N VAL A 43 -9.29 4.90 6.77
CA VAL A 43 -8.59 5.46 7.92
C VAL A 43 -7.78 6.66 7.41
N PRO A 44 -8.34 7.86 7.43
CA PRO A 44 -7.69 9.04 6.86
C PRO A 44 -6.33 9.32 7.49
N LEU A 45 -5.41 9.83 6.69
CA LEU A 45 -4.18 10.41 7.20
C LEU A 45 -4.52 11.64 8.06
N THR A 46 -3.82 11.80 9.17
CA THR A 46 -3.93 12.97 10.03
C THR A 46 -2.97 14.07 9.57
N ARG A 47 -3.40 15.31 9.65
CA ARG A 47 -2.54 16.47 9.34
C ARG A 47 -2.06 17.10 10.63
N ALA A 48 -0.74 17.20 10.78
CA ALA A 48 -0.12 17.96 11.88
C ALA A 48 0.04 19.45 11.52
N ASP A 49 0.23 20.29 12.52
CA ASP A 49 0.50 21.71 12.34
C ASP A 49 1.95 21.98 11.93
N GLU A 50 2.86 21.11 12.34
CA GLU A 50 4.28 21.17 12.03
C GLU A 50 4.75 19.89 11.30
N GLU A 51 5.79 20.03 10.49
CA GLU A 51 6.38 18.88 9.79
C GLU A 51 7.07 17.91 10.77
N ILE A 52 6.73 16.64 10.66
CA ILE A 52 7.39 15.55 11.36
C ILE A 52 7.92 14.60 10.28
N ASN A 53 9.21 14.29 10.33
CA ASN A 53 9.88 13.46 9.32
C ASN A 53 9.68 13.98 7.87
N GLY A 54 9.66 15.31 7.69
CA GLY A 54 9.51 15.94 6.38
C GLY A 54 8.09 15.88 5.81
N SER A 55 7.07 15.64 6.63
CA SER A 55 5.67 15.64 6.20
C SER A 55 4.74 16.25 7.23
N LEU A 56 3.71 16.95 6.75
CA LEU A 56 2.56 17.38 7.58
C LEU A 56 1.51 16.28 7.75
N TRP A 57 1.57 15.21 6.94
CA TRP A 57 0.57 14.14 6.92
C TRP A 57 1.13 12.85 7.52
N HIS A 58 0.37 12.21 8.38
CA HIS A 58 0.80 11.04 9.15
C HIS A 58 -0.25 9.94 9.15
N LEU A 59 0.20 8.69 9.30
CA LEU A 59 -0.68 7.55 9.52
C LEU A 59 -1.38 7.68 10.88
N ASP A 60 -2.69 7.51 10.91
CA ASP A 60 -3.44 7.32 12.16
C ASP A 60 -3.23 5.90 12.67
N TRP A 61 -2.24 5.75 13.51
CA TRP A 61 -1.86 4.44 14.06
C TRP A 61 -2.97 3.80 14.89
N ALA A 62 -3.72 4.59 15.66
CA ALA A 62 -4.83 4.08 16.46
C ALA A 62 -5.98 3.60 15.58
N GLY A 63 -6.31 4.37 14.53
CA GLY A 63 -7.30 4.01 13.54
C GLY A 63 -6.92 2.75 12.75
N ILE A 64 -5.66 2.65 12.30
CA ILE A 64 -5.15 1.47 11.58
C ILE A 64 -5.22 0.22 12.48
N GLU A 65 -4.76 0.30 13.73
CA GLU A 65 -4.80 -0.82 14.67
C GLU A 65 -6.23 -1.26 14.97
N ALA A 66 -7.15 -0.33 15.17
CA ALA A 66 -8.56 -0.62 15.38
C ALA A 66 -9.19 -1.28 14.14
N ALA A 67 -8.88 -0.76 12.95
CA ALA A 67 -9.34 -1.33 11.69
C ALA A 67 -8.83 -2.76 11.49
N TYR A 68 -7.54 -3.02 11.71
CA TYR A 68 -6.97 -4.36 11.59
C TYR A 68 -7.66 -5.36 12.50
N LYS A 69 -7.90 -4.97 13.78
CA LYS A 69 -8.65 -5.78 14.73
C LYS A 69 -10.13 -6.02 14.34
N SER A 70 -10.69 -5.18 13.49
CA SER A 70 -12.06 -5.33 12.96
C SER A 70 -12.17 -6.32 11.80
N GLY A 71 -11.08 -6.97 11.40
CA GLY A 71 -11.08 -7.99 10.36
C GLY A 71 -10.77 -7.47 8.95
N ILE A 72 -9.90 -6.46 8.82
CA ILE A 72 -9.35 -6.06 7.52
C ILE A 72 -8.63 -7.25 6.89
N LYS A 73 -8.92 -7.51 5.63
CA LYS A 73 -8.23 -8.54 4.83
C LYS A 73 -7.01 -7.98 4.11
N VAL A 74 -7.15 -6.79 3.54
CA VAL A 74 -6.11 -6.13 2.74
C VAL A 74 -5.96 -4.68 3.16
N HIS A 75 -4.73 -4.19 3.27
CA HIS A 75 -4.40 -2.77 3.33
C HIS A 75 -3.69 -2.37 2.03
N LEU A 76 -4.33 -1.55 1.21
CA LEU A 76 -3.74 -1.01 -0.02
C LEU A 76 -3.10 0.34 0.28
N ILE A 77 -1.77 0.38 0.30
CA ILE A 77 -0.96 1.57 0.57
C ILE A 77 -0.27 2.08 -0.69
N CYS A 78 -0.11 3.39 -0.80
CA CYS A 78 0.65 4.06 -1.86
C CYS A 78 1.96 4.62 -1.28
N ASN A 79 3.11 4.18 -1.77
CA ASN A 79 4.41 4.66 -1.29
C ASN A 79 5.42 4.80 -2.44
N PRO A 80 5.82 6.00 -2.84
CA PRO A 80 5.41 7.34 -2.35
C PRO A 80 3.92 7.63 -2.51
N HIS A 81 3.34 8.35 -1.55
CA HIS A 81 1.89 8.54 -1.41
C HIS A 81 1.35 9.61 -2.36
N ASN A 82 0.45 9.25 -3.24
CA ASN A 82 -0.27 10.15 -4.14
C ASN A 82 -1.65 10.50 -3.53
N PRO A 83 -2.04 11.78 -3.35
CA PRO A 83 -1.47 12.97 -4.00
C PRO A 83 -0.44 13.75 -3.17
N LEU A 84 -0.08 13.30 -1.98
CA LEU A 84 0.67 14.11 -1.01
C LEU A 84 2.18 14.19 -1.28
N GLY A 85 2.71 13.34 -2.17
CA GLY A 85 4.15 13.25 -2.43
C GLY A 85 4.97 12.73 -1.24
N ARG A 86 4.30 12.15 -0.24
CA ARG A 86 4.94 11.67 0.97
C ARG A 86 5.66 10.34 0.73
N VAL A 87 6.91 10.24 1.19
CA VAL A 87 7.64 8.98 1.31
C VAL A 87 7.58 8.53 2.77
N TYR A 88 7.06 7.34 3.04
CA TYR A 88 7.02 6.81 4.40
C TYR A 88 8.42 6.43 4.88
N THR A 89 8.72 6.68 6.16
CA THR A 89 9.98 6.28 6.75
C THR A 89 10.06 4.76 6.90
N ARG A 90 11.29 4.23 7.03
CA ARG A 90 11.49 2.80 7.28
C ARG A 90 10.76 2.35 8.55
N GLU A 91 10.84 3.14 9.62
CA GLU A 91 10.22 2.85 10.91
C GLU A 91 8.70 2.80 10.82
N GLU A 92 8.09 3.67 10.03
CA GLU A 92 6.65 3.64 9.78
C GLU A 92 6.23 2.37 9.02
N LEU A 93 7.00 2.01 7.99
CA LEU A 93 6.73 0.81 7.22
C LEU A 93 6.95 -0.46 8.05
N GLU A 94 8.01 -0.51 8.88
CA GLU A 94 8.26 -1.62 9.81
C GLU A 94 7.12 -1.77 10.81
N ARG A 95 6.58 -0.67 11.35
CA ARG A 95 5.42 -0.70 12.23
C ARG A 95 4.18 -1.24 11.53
N LEU A 96 3.94 -0.85 10.27
CA LEU A 96 2.85 -1.42 9.46
C LEU A 96 3.01 -2.93 9.28
N VAL A 97 4.23 -3.40 9.00
CA VAL A 97 4.54 -4.84 8.88
C VAL A 97 4.21 -5.58 10.16
N GLU A 98 4.65 -5.08 11.32
CA GLU A 98 4.38 -5.73 12.61
C GLU A 98 2.87 -5.82 12.89
N LEU A 99 2.13 -4.75 12.66
CA LEU A 99 0.68 -4.73 12.84
C LEU A 99 -0.02 -5.67 11.86
N ALA A 100 0.37 -5.67 10.59
CA ALA A 100 -0.21 -6.52 9.56
C ALA A 100 0.05 -8.00 9.85
N TYR A 101 1.28 -8.35 10.21
CA TYR A 101 1.66 -9.71 10.56
C TYR A 101 0.86 -10.22 11.78
N ALA A 102 0.75 -9.41 12.84
CA ALA A 102 0.01 -9.77 14.05
C ALA A 102 -1.50 -9.96 13.83
N ASN A 103 -2.07 -9.36 12.79
CA ASN A 103 -3.51 -9.40 12.50
C ASN A 103 -3.86 -10.17 11.22
N ASN A 104 -2.89 -10.85 10.58
CA ASN A 104 -3.06 -11.58 9.31
C ASN A 104 -3.61 -10.69 8.17
N VAL A 105 -3.20 -9.43 8.12
CA VAL A 105 -3.56 -8.48 7.06
C VAL A 105 -2.53 -8.56 5.93
N ILE A 106 -2.98 -8.63 4.69
CA ILE A 106 -2.11 -8.55 3.52
C ILE A 106 -1.92 -7.08 3.17
N ILE A 107 -0.68 -6.65 2.97
CA ILE A 107 -0.37 -5.31 2.47
C ILE A 107 -0.10 -5.37 0.97
N ILE A 108 -0.83 -4.57 0.19
CA ILE A 108 -0.47 -4.30 -1.20
C ILE A 108 0.18 -2.92 -1.24
N SER A 109 1.48 -2.88 -1.56
CA SER A 109 2.24 -1.63 -1.69
C SER A 109 2.32 -1.20 -3.16
N ASP A 110 1.61 -0.13 -3.51
CA ASP A 110 1.76 0.53 -4.81
C ASP A 110 3.00 1.43 -4.79
N GLU A 111 4.06 0.98 -5.45
CA GLU A 111 5.37 1.65 -5.50
C GLU A 111 5.66 2.32 -6.85
N ILE A 112 4.64 2.59 -7.65
CA ILE A 112 4.80 3.16 -9.00
C ILE A 112 5.54 4.50 -9.01
N HIS A 113 5.49 5.27 -7.92
CA HIS A 113 6.14 6.57 -7.80
C HIS A 113 7.57 6.50 -7.23
N SER A 114 8.07 5.32 -6.86
CA SER A 114 9.41 5.16 -6.28
C SER A 114 10.54 5.77 -7.11
N PRO A 115 10.53 5.70 -8.47
CA PRO A 115 11.58 6.34 -9.27
C PRO A 115 11.55 7.87 -9.28
N LEU A 116 10.47 8.49 -8.75
CA LEU A 116 10.30 9.94 -8.69
C LEU A 116 10.70 10.54 -7.34
N THR A 117 11.19 9.71 -6.41
CA THR A 117 11.66 10.17 -5.10
C THR A 117 12.85 11.10 -5.27
N TYR A 118 12.83 12.25 -4.58
CA TYR A 118 13.93 13.21 -4.60
C TYR A 118 15.19 12.62 -3.94
N SER A 119 16.36 13.11 -4.36
CA SER A 119 17.66 12.60 -3.88
C SER A 119 17.86 12.71 -2.37
N GLU A 120 17.20 13.68 -1.74
CA GLU A 120 17.24 13.94 -0.30
C GLU A 120 16.36 12.99 0.52
N GLN A 121 15.46 12.26 -0.17
CA GLN A 121 14.53 11.32 0.46
C GLN A 121 14.96 9.88 0.19
N LYS A 122 14.93 9.05 1.22
CA LYS A 122 15.26 7.63 1.07
C LYS A 122 13.99 6.81 0.93
N PHE A 123 13.69 6.37 -0.29
CA PHE A 123 12.65 5.36 -0.52
C PHE A 123 13.10 3.99 0.00
N THR A 124 12.22 3.31 0.72
CA THR A 124 12.42 1.93 1.19
C THR A 124 11.41 1.02 0.49
N PRO A 125 11.87 0.10 -0.39
CA PRO A 125 10.98 -0.91 -0.99
C PRO A 125 10.40 -1.81 0.11
N PHE A 126 9.08 -2.06 0.06
CA PHE A 126 8.37 -2.70 1.17
C PHE A 126 8.88 -4.11 1.47
N LEU A 127 9.18 -4.92 0.46
CA LEU A 127 9.70 -6.28 0.63
C LEU A 127 11.12 -6.36 1.23
N THR A 128 11.83 -5.23 1.35
CA THR A 128 13.16 -5.17 2.00
C THR A 128 13.11 -5.02 3.51
N LEU A 129 11.92 -4.94 4.11
CA LEU A 129 11.70 -4.74 5.55
C LEU A 129 11.86 -6.01 6.41
N GLY A 130 12.27 -7.12 5.81
CA GLY A 130 12.56 -8.36 6.51
C GLY A 130 11.54 -9.48 6.25
N GLU A 131 11.67 -10.59 6.98
CA GLU A 131 10.90 -11.81 6.72
C GLU A 131 9.39 -11.61 6.86
N LYS A 132 8.93 -10.94 7.91
CA LYS A 132 7.51 -10.66 8.11
C LYS A 132 6.90 -9.86 6.94
N ALA A 133 7.63 -8.87 6.41
CA ALA A 133 7.18 -8.12 5.25
C ALA A 133 7.00 -9.02 4.02
N ARG A 134 7.93 -9.96 3.81
CA ARG A 134 7.85 -10.93 2.70
C ARG A 134 6.67 -11.89 2.83
N GLU A 135 6.26 -12.19 4.06
CA GLU A 135 5.09 -13.03 4.32
C GLU A 135 3.76 -12.31 4.08
N VAL A 136 3.68 -11.02 4.43
CA VAL A 136 2.40 -10.30 4.41
C VAL A 136 2.24 -9.35 3.24
N ALA A 137 3.29 -9.09 2.42
CA ALA A 137 3.22 -8.05 1.42
C ALA A 137 3.31 -8.54 -0.02
N ILE A 138 2.64 -7.76 -0.86
CA ILE A 138 2.73 -7.80 -2.32
C ILE A 138 3.08 -6.39 -2.77
N THR A 139 4.14 -6.22 -3.55
CA THR A 139 4.50 -4.94 -4.16
C THR A 139 4.04 -4.90 -5.61
N VAL A 140 3.44 -3.79 -6.02
CA VAL A 140 3.07 -3.53 -7.41
C VAL A 140 3.77 -2.28 -7.90
N THR A 141 4.51 -2.39 -9.00
CA THR A 141 5.27 -1.27 -9.57
C THR A 141 5.27 -1.28 -11.09
N ALA A 142 5.73 -0.20 -11.69
CA ALA A 142 5.89 -0.08 -13.14
C ALA A 142 6.87 1.04 -13.50
N ALA A 143 7.51 0.93 -14.65
CA ALA A 143 8.35 1.99 -15.22
C ALA A 143 7.55 3.20 -15.74
N SER A 144 6.23 3.11 -15.75
CA SER A 144 5.33 4.07 -16.40
C SER A 144 5.53 5.52 -16.00
N LYS A 145 5.73 5.80 -14.71
CA LYS A 145 5.88 7.16 -14.16
C LYS A 145 7.32 7.67 -14.27
N GLY A 146 8.29 6.86 -13.88
CA GLY A 146 9.70 7.26 -13.92
C GLY A 146 10.24 7.50 -15.33
N TRP A 147 9.72 6.80 -16.33
CA TRP A 147 10.21 6.88 -17.73
C TRP A 147 9.18 7.40 -18.72
N ASN A 148 8.05 7.93 -18.24
CA ASN A 148 6.98 8.49 -19.09
C ASN A 148 6.48 7.51 -20.20
N ILE A 149 6.34 6.25 -19.86
CA ILE A 149 5.95 5.17 -20.80
C ILE A 149 4.62 4.50 -20.40
N ALA A 150 3.68 5.24 -19.85
CA ALA A 150 2.38 4.72 -19.40
C ALA A 150 1.58 4.02 -20.52
N GLY A 151 1.83 4.37 -21.79
CA GLY A 151 1.21 3.76 -22.96
C GLY A 151 1.57 2.29 -23.16
N LEU A 152 2.72 1.81 -22.65
CA LEU A 152 3.14 0.39 -22.77
C LEU A 152 2.33 -0.57 -21.91
N LYS A 153 1.56 -0.07 -20.94
CA LYS A 153 0.64 -0.89 -20.11
C LYS A 153 1.31 -2.09 -19.42
N CYS A 154 2.57 -1.96 -19.02
CA CYS A 154 3.34 -2.99 -18.34
C CYS A 154 3.45 -2.66 -16.83
N ALA A 155 3.19 -3.65 -15.98
CA ALA A 155 3.40 -3.56 -14.53
C ALA A 155 4.01 -4.88 -14.04
N ILE A 156 4.63 -4.82 -12.86
CA ILE A 156 5.25 -5.96 -12.19
C ILE A 156 4.56 -6.11 -10.83
N ILE A 157 4.17 -7.35 -10.50
CA ILE A 157 3.67 -7.76 -9.20
C ILE A 157 4.76 -8.63 -8.59
N VAL A 158 5.18 -8.32 -7.37
CA VAL A 158 6.25 -9.05 -6.67
C VAL A 158 5.74 -9.51 -5.31
N THR A 159 5.91 -10.78 -5.02
CA THR A 159 5.70 -11.38 -3.70
C THR A 159 6.73 -12.46 -3.44
N GLU A 160 7.16 -12.59 -2.19
CA GLU A 160 8.01 -13.70 -1.74
C GLU A 160 7.23 -14.75 -0.93
N ASN A 161 5.93 -14.49 -0.65
CA ASN A 161 5.07 -15.47 0.00
C ASN A 161 4.70 -16.60 -0.97
N ALA A 162 5.11 -17.83 -0.64
CA ALA A 162 4.90 -18.99 -1.50
C ALA A 162 3.43 -19.30 -1.79
N GLN A 163 2.53 -19.05 -0.83
CA GLN A 163 1.10 -19.28 -1.02
C GLN A 163 0.47 -18.22 -1.94
N MET A 164 0.94 -16.97 -1.87
CA MET A 164 0.48 -15.90 -2.77
C MET A 164 1.05 -16.10 -4.18
N HIS A 165 2.27 -16.62 -4.30
CA HIS A 165 2.92 -16.87 -5.58
C HIS A 165 2.27 -18.02 -6.39
N GLN A 166 1.63 -18.98 -5.71
CA GLN A 166 0.96 -20.12 -6.35
C GLN A 166 -0.48 -19.84 -6.80
N ARG A 167 -1.03 -18.69 -6.47
CA ARG A 167 -2.37 -18.25 -6.85
C ARG A 167 -2.35 -17.40 -8.10
#